data_3aa21706917e9da7e827566f08018795
#
_entry.id   3aa21706917e9da7e827566f08018795
#
_cell.length_a   1.000
_cell.length_b   1.000
_cell.length_c   1.000
_cell.angle_alpha   90.00
_cell.angle_beta   90.00
_cell.angle_gamma   90.00
#
_symmetry.space_group_name_H-M   'P 1'
#
loop_
_entity.id
_entity.type
_entity.pdbx_description
1 polymer ?
#
loop_
_entity_poly.entity_id
_entity_poly.type
_entity_poly.pdbx_seq_one_letter_code
_entity_poly.pdbx_strand_id
1 'polypeptide(L)'
;MTLLNVACVQLCSGCDPAHNMAEIDRSVRLAAAAGARLIALPEACTFMEKNRAAMRARLFTEHMSPQVAMFADLSRDLGVWVLAGSQFLADEDDAAVNRSLVFAPDGTIAARYDKIHMFDVTLPNGEVHAESKSYKAGTKADMVEVDDVRIGLSICYDMRFPAMYRALARAGAQVLSVPSAFTQVTGEAHWHVLLRARAIENGAYVLAPAQNGTHENGRQTFGHSLIVDPWGTIIAEAGADDDFVMAELDMAAVDKARRVLPVFDHGRAFYLSEAGEAVHD
;
A
#
# COMPACT_ATOMS: atom_id res chain seq x y z
N MET A 1 -23.08 7.38 -10.77
CA MET A 1 -21.63 7.68 -10.73
C MET A 1 -21.16 7.27 -9.36
N THR A 2 -20.18 6.38 -9.26
CA THR A 2 -19.61 5.97 -7.98
C THR A 2 -18.44 6.90 -7.67
N LEU A 3 -18.58 7.69 -6.61
CA LEU A 3 -17.54 8.58 -6.09
C LEU A 3 -17.00 8.00 -4.78
N LEU A 4 -15.71 8.09 -4.56
CA LEU A 4 -15.06 7.65 -3.33
C LEU A 4 -14.08 8.70 -2.83
N ASN A 5 -14.34 9.29 -1.66
CA ASN A 5 -13.41 10.19 -1.01
C ASN A 5 -12.33 9.38 -0.28
N VAL A 6 -11.08 9.60 -0.63
CA VAL A 6 -9.95 8.85 -0.08
C VAL A 6 -8.91 9.77 0.55
N ALA A 7 -8.22 9.24 1.58
CA ALA A 7 -7.05 9.88 2.15
C ALA A 7 -5.85 8.94 2.11
N CYS A 8 -4.68 9.45 1.74
CA CYS A 8 -3.39 8.79 1.91
C CYS A 8 -2.64 9.49 3.04
N VAL A 9 -2.48 8.82 4.17
CA VAL A 9 -1.77 9.32 5.35
C VAL A 9 -0.26 9.24 5.12
N GLN A 10 0.48 10.22 5.64
CA GLN A 10 1.93 10.24 5.70
C GLN A 10 2.39 10.12 7.15
N LEU A 11 3.34 9.25 7.45
CA LEU A 11 3.83 9.00 8.79
C LEU A 11 5.36 9.00 8.84
N CYS A 12 5.91 9.26 10.03
CA CYS A 12 7.31 8.98 10.36
C CYS A 12 7.35 8.01 11.55
N SER A 13 7.01 6.76 11.33
CA SER A 13 6.90 5.76 12.39
C SER A 13 8.24 5.48 13.06
N GLY A 14 8.27 5.54 14.41
CA GLY A 14 9.42 5.19 15.23
C GLY A 14 9.46 3.72 15.64
N CYS A 15 10.31 3.40 16.60
CA CYS A 15 10.41 2.06 17.18
C CYS A 15 9.35 1.78 18.26
N ASP A 16 8.72 2.80 18.83
CA ASP A 16 7.69 2.69 19.88
C ASP A 16 6.29 2.53 19.26
N PRO A 17 5.65 1.35 19.36
CA PRO A 17 4.29 1.15 18.86
C PRO A 17 3.25 2.06 19.52
N ALA A 18 3.39 2.38 20.80
CA ALA A 18 2.39 3.19 21.51
C ALA A 18 2.36 4.64 20.98
N HIS A 19 3.53 5.21 20.72
CA HIS A 19 3.65 6.53 20.08
C HIS A 19 3.05 6.53 18.68
N ASN A 20 3.44 5.55 17.83
CA ASN A 20 2.93 5.47 16.47
C ASN A 20 1.41 5.28 16.42
N MET A 21 0.86 4.49 17.35
CA MET A 21 -0.59 4.27 17.45
C MET A 21 -1.35 5.57 17.80
N ALA A 22 -0.78 6.42 18.65
CA ALA A 22 -1.37 7.72 18.96
C ALA A 22 -1.36 8.66 17.74
N GLU A 23 -0.27 8.68 16.96
CA GLU A 23 -0.18 9.47 15.73
C GLU A 23 -1.14 8.93 14.64
N ILE A 24 -1.29 7.62 14.53
CA ILE A 24 -2.25 6.99 13.62
C ILE A 24 -3.68 7.38 14.00
N ASP A 25 -4.05 7.25 15.29
CA ASP A 25 -5.39 7.63 15.77
C ASP A 25 -5.70 9.09 15.41
N ARG A 26 -4.77 10.00 15.69
CA ARG A 26 -4.88 11.43 15.35
C ARG A 26 -5.12 11.64 13.86
N SER A 27 -4.26 11.06 13.02
CA SER A 27 -4.30 11.29 11.56
C SER A 27 -5.54 10.68 10.93
N VAL A 28 -5.96 9.49 11.36
CA VAL A 28 -7.19 8.84 10.88
C VAL A 28 -8.43 9.64 11.26
N ARG A 29 -8.52 10.16 12.51
CA ARG A 29 -9.63 11.02 12.93
C ARG A 29 -9.67 12.34 12.17
N LEU A 30 -8.53 12.95 11.88
CA LEU A 30 -8.46 14.18 11.09
C LEU A 30 -8.91 13.93 9.64
N ALA A 31 -8.44 12.87 9.01
CA ALA A 31 -8.86 12.51 7.65
C ALA A 31 -10.37 12.17 7.57
N ALA A 32 -10.89 11.43 8.55
CA ALA A 32 -12.33 11.15 8.64
C ALA A 32 -13.15 12.43 8.82
N ALA A 33 -12.72 13.34 9.70
CA ALA A 33 -13.38 14.63 9.91
C ALA A 33 -13.33 15.53 8.67
N ALA A 34 -12.30 15.38 7.82
CA ALA A 34 -12.20 16.05 6.52
C ALA A 34 -13.08 15.42 5.43
N GLY A 35 -13.79 14.31 5.73
CA GLY A 35 -14.74 13.66 4.83
C GLY A 35 -14.18 12.46 4.06
N ALA A 36 -13.01 11.92 4.43
CA ALA A 36 -12.51 10.69 3.84
C ALA A 36 -13.42 9.50 4.18
N ARG A 37 -13.75 8.71 3.19
CA ARG A 37 -14.51 7.46 3.33
C ARG A 37 -13.58 6.25 3.43
N LEU A 38 -12.45 6.27 2.71
CA LEU A 38 -11.36 5.32 2.81
C LEU A 38 -10.09 6.05 3.24
N ILE A 39 -9.45 5.57 4.30
CA ILE A 39 -8.20 6.12 4.82
C ILE A 39 -7.11 5.06 4.71
N ALA A 40 -6.09 5.34 3.90
CA ALA A 40 -4.98 4.43 3.66
C ALA A 40 -3.73 4.91 4.41
N LEU A 41 -3.11 4.00 5.15
CA LEU A 41 -1.89 4.20 5.94
C LEU A 41 -0.67 3.61 5.24
N PRO A 42 0.57 4.06 5.55
CA PRO A 42 1.78 3.55 4.91
C PRO A 42 2.21 2.16 5.40
N GLU A 43 3.20 1.55 4.73
CA GLU A 43 3.87 0.32 5.15
C GLU A 43 4.53 0.50 6.52
N ALA A 44 4.56 -0.56 7.34
CA ALA A 44 5.20 -0.58 8.66
C ALA A 44 4.69 0.54 9.60
N CYS A 45 3.40 0.88 9.49
CA CYS A 45 2.83 2.04 10.19
C CYS A 45 2.84 1.90 11.72
N THR A 46 2.79 0.68 12.24
CA THR A 46 2.69 0.45 13.69
C THR A 46 4.04 0.49 14.41
N PHE A 47 5.14 0.12 13.75
CA PHE A 47 6.51 0.33 14.24
C PHE A 47 7.54 0.05 13.14
N MET A 48 8.70 0.67 13.26
CA MET A 48 9.82 0.50 12.34
C MET A 48 11.09 0.15 13.10
N GLU A 49 11.44 -1.14 13.15
CA GLU A 49 12.56 -1.69 13.93
C GLU A 49 13.56 -2.41 13.02
N LYS A 50 14.85 -2.08 13.13
CA LYS A 50 15.94 -2.74 12.40
C LYS A 50 16.47 -3.99 13.12
N ASN A 51 16.40 -4.01 14.46
CA ASN A 51 16.88 -5.13 15.24
C ASN A 51 15.87 -6.28 15.17
N ARG A 52 16.26 -7.38 14.53
CA ARG A 52 15.39 -8.55 14.32
C ARG A 52 14.87 -9.16 15.63
N ALA A 53 15.69 -9.22 16.68
CA ALA A 53 15.27 -9.77 17.97
C ALA A 53 14.24 -8.87 18.65
N ALA A 54 14.47 -7.55 18.64
CA ALA A 54 13.54 -6.57 19.15
C ALA A 54 12.23 -6.53 18.34
N MET A 55 12.30 -6.67 17.02
CA MET A 55 11.14 -6.78 16.15
C MET A 55 10.32 -8.04 16.50
N ARG A 56 10.96 -9.20 16.57
CA ARG A 56 10.27 -10.46 16.92
C ARG A 56 9.60 -10.43 18.28
N ALA A 57 10.22 -9.79 19.27
CA ALA A 57 9.65 -9.65 20.62
C ALA A 57 8.37 -8.80 20.66
N ARG A 58 8.06 -8.05 19.57
CA ARG A 58 6.87 -7.19 19.44
C ARG A 58 5.79 -7.79 18.55
N LEU A 59 6.04 -8.96 17.94
CA LEU A 59 5.05 -9.61 17.09
C LEU A 59 3.93 -10.21 17.93
N PHE A 60 2.73 -10.00 17.46
CA PHE A 60 1.52 -10.67 17.92
C PHE A 60 0.90 -11.42 16.74
N THR A 61 0.17 -12.47 17.02
CA THR A 61 -0.78 -13.01 16.03
C THR A 61 -1.89 -11.99 15.79
N GLU A 62 -2.54 -12.06 14.65
CA GLU A 62 -3.57 -11.10 14.24
C GLU A 62 -4.64 -10.87 15.31
N HIS A 63 -5.16 -11.97 15.89
CA HIS A 63 -6.22 -11.92 16.89
C HIS A 63 -5.77 -11.45 18.29
N MET A 64 -4.45 -11.45 18.56
CA MET A 64 -3.88 -10.97 19.83
C MET A 64 -3.26 -9.58 19.71
N SER A 65 -3.20 -9.02 18.51
CA SER A 65 -2.54 -7.73 18.26
C SER A 65 -3.39 -6.57 18.77
N PRO A 66 -2.86 -5.76 19.71
CA PRO A 66 -3.55 -4.54 20.16
C PRO A 66 -3.68 -3.51 19.04
N GLN A 67 -2.76 -3.52 18.07
CA GLN A 67 -2.80 -2.65 16.91
C GLN A 67 -3.99 -3.02 16.00
N VAL A 68 -4.20 -4.30 15.74
CA VAL A 68 -5.35 -4.79 14.96
C VAL A 68 -6.66 -4.42 15.66
N ALA A 69 -6.74 -4.59 16.97
CA ALA A 69 -7.91 -4.21 17.75
C ALA A 69 -8.20 -2.70 17.62
N MET A 70 -7.16 -1.83 17.72
CA MET A 70 -7.33 -0.39 17.56
C MET A 70 -7.84 -0.01 16.18
N PHE A 71 -7.33 -0.60 15.11
CA PHE A 71 -7.83 -0.31 13.76
C PHE A 71 -9.29 -0.70 13.59
N ALA A 72 -9.70 -1.84 14.15
CA ALA A 72 -11.09 -2.28 14.16
C ALA A 72 -12.00 -1.28 14.91
N ASP A 73 -11.53 -0.78 16.06
CA ASP A 73 -12.26 0.21 16.85
C ASP A 73 -12.33 1.57 16.11
N LEU A 74 -11.22 2.06 15.55
CA LEU A 74 -11.21 3.30 14.75
C LEU A 74 -12.17 3.24 13.56
N SER A 75 -12.13 2.15 12.80
CA SER A 75 -13.06 1.95 11.68
C SER A 75 -14.51 2.01 12.13
N ARG A 76 -14.85 1.33 13.24
CA ARG A 76 -16.21 1.26 13.80
C ARG A 76 -16.64 2.60 14.36
N ASP A 77 -15.80 3.25 15.16
CA ASP A 77 -16.12 4.52 15.83
C ASP A 77 -16.39 5.64 14.83
N LEU A 78 -15.63 5.66 13.73
CA LEU A 78 -15.71 6.70 12.71
C LEU A 78 -16.64 6.34 11.54
N GLY A 79 -17.03 5.07 11.41
CA GLY A 79 -17.86 4.59 10.31
C GLY A 79 -17.16 4.67 8.96
N VAL A 80 -15.81 4.54 8.91
CA VAL A 80 -15.00 4.66 7.71
C VAL A 80 -14.25 3.36 7.40
N TRP A 81 -13.83 3.19 6.15
CA TRP A 81 -12.89 2.15 5.77
C TRP A 81 -11.47 2.54 6.14
N VAL A 82 -10.70 1.61 6.74
CA VAL A 82 -9.28 1.80 7.04
C VAL A 82 -8.45 0.72 6.36
N LEU A 83 -7.61 1.11 5.40
CA LEU A 83 -6.55 0.28 4.87
C LEU A 83 -5.33 0.53 5.77
N ALA A 84 -5.07 -0.39 6.68
CA ALA A 84 -4.04 -0.26 7.73
C ALA A 84 -2.61 -0.44 7.20
N GLY A 85 -2.37 0.04 5.98
CA GLY A 85 -1.08 0.04 5.30
C GLY A 85 -0.41 -1.33 5.33
N SER A 86 0.57 -1.49 6.21
CA SER A 86 0.98 -2.83 6.64
C SER A 86 1.52 -2.84 8.07
N GLN A 87 1.46 -4.02 8.67
CA GLN A 87 1.92 -4.32 10.02
C GLN A 87 2.77 -5.57 10.00
N PHE A 88 3.68 -5.68 10.96
CA PHE A 88 4.42 -6.91 11.20
C PHE A 88 3.66 -7.76 12.21
N LEU A 89 3.27 -8.96 11.79
CA LEU A 89 2.50 -9.90 12.58
C LEU A 89 3.18 -11.28 12.59
N ALA A 90 2.87 -12.13 13.57
CA ALA A 90 3.15 -13.56 13.52
C ALA A 90 2.01 -14.27 12.78
N ASP A 91 2.34 -15.16 11.85
CA ASP A 91 1.37 -16.08 11.25
C ASP A 91 1.11 -17.30 12.15
N GLU A 92 0.30 -18.25 11.68
CA GLU A 92 -0.04 -19.46 12.41
C GLU A 92 1.17 -20.38 12.70
N ASP A 93 2.23 -20.28 11.91
CA ASP A 93 3.49 -21.01 12.05
C ASP A 93 4.54 -20.22 12.88
N ASP A 94 4.15 -19.14 13.56
CA ASP A 94 5.02 -18.20 14.27
C ASP A 94 6.08 -17.54 13.35
N ALA A 95 5.85 -17.55 12.06
CA ALA A 95 6.68 -16.80 11.11
C ALA A 95 6.24 -15.34 11.06
N ALA A 96 7.20 -14.42 10.97
CA ALA A 96 6.89 -13.02 10.79
C ALA A 96 6.39 -12.75 9.35
N VAL A 97 5.30 -11.99 9.22
CA VAL A 97 4.74 -11.56 7.94
C VAL A 97 4.60 -10.03 7.91
N ASN A 98 4.71 -9.45 6.72
CA ASN A 98 4.38 -8.05 6.46
C ASN A 98 2.98 -8.02 5.84
N ARG A 99 1.96 -7.73 6.67
CA ARG A 99 0.54 -7.90 6.34
C ARG A 99 -0.20 -6.57 6.27
N SER A 100 -0.88 -6.35 5.16
CA SER A 100 -1.91 -5.31 5.01
C SER A 100 -3.27 -5.87 5.43
N LEU A 101 -4.02 -5.08 6.19
CA LEU A 101 -5.38 -5.38 6.61
C LEU A 101 -6.31 -4.26 6.18
N VAL A 102 -7.51 -4.61 5.72
CA VAL A 102 -8.56 -3.64 5.42
C VAL A 102 -9.73 -3.86 6.36
N PHE A 103 -10.07 -2.80 7.10
CA PHE A 103 -11.17 -2.80 8.06
C PHE A 103 -12.37 -2.11 7.46
N ALA A 104 -13.52 -2.77 7.54
CA ALA A 104 -14.82 -2.21 7.15
C ALA A 104 -15.37 -1.26 8.23
N PRO A 105 -16.35 -0.40 7.91
CA PRO A 105 -16.93 0.55 8.85
C PRO A 105 -17.60 -0.03 10.10
N ASP A 106 -17.85 -1.35 10.12
CA ASP A 106 -18.32 -2.07 11.30
C ASP A 106 -17.19 -2.63 12.18
N GLY A 107 -15.93 -2.39 11.78
CA GLY A 107 -14.72 -2.88 12.47
C GLY A 107 -14.31 -4.30 12.08
N THR A 108 -15.01 -4.96 11.17
CA THR A 108 -14.60 -6.29 10.68
C THR A 108 -13.43 -6.19 9.70
N ILE A 109 -12.59 -7.24 9.66
CA ILE A 109 -11.51 -7.32 8.68
C ILE A 109 -12.08 -7.86 7.37
N ALA A 110 -12.18 -6.98 6.37
CA ALA A 110 -12.72 -7.29 5.05
C ALA A 110 -11.71 -7.98 4.12
N ALA A 111 -10.41 -7.67 4.24
CA ALA A 111 -9.36 -8.30 3.44
C ALA A 111 -8.02 -8.36 4.18
N ARG A 112 -7.18 -9.31 3.74
CA ARG A 112 -5.80 -9.54 4.20
C ARG A 112 -4.89 -9.73 3.01
N TYR A 113 -3.71 -9.11 3.04
CA TYR A 113 -2.71 -9.30 2.02
C TYR A 113 -1.32 -9.40 2.66
N ASP A 114 -0.62 -10.50 2.45
CA ASP A 114 0.77 -10.66 2.84
C ASP A 114 1.68 -10.30 1.67
N LYS A 115 2.65 -9.41 1.92
CA LYS A 115 3.61 -8.94 0.92
C LYS A 115 4.24 -10.11 0.17
N ILE A 116 4.16 -10.09 -1.17
CA ILE A 116 4.66 -11.17 -2.02
C ILE A 116 6.15 -10.97 -2.31
N HIS A 117 6.55 -9.75 -2.72
CA HIS A 117 7.91 -9.50 -3.17
C HIS A 117 8.75 -8.87 -2.06
N MET A 118 9.79 -9.59 -1.63
CA MET A 118 10.69 -9.17 -0.57
C MET A 118 11.79 -8.24 -1.09
N PHE A 119 12.06 -7.17 -0.32
CA PHE A 119 13.07 -6.17 -0.67
C PHE A 119 14.47 -6.64 -0.27
N ASP A 120 15.06 -7.50 -1.11
CA ASP A 120 16.43 -8.01 -0.97
C ASP A 120 17.34 -7.34 -1.98
N VAL A 121 17.98 -6.24 -1.58
CA VAL A 121 18.76 -5.39 -2.49
C VAL A 121 20.01 -4.83 -1.83
N THR A 122 21.00 -4.49 -2.65
CA THR A 122 22.11 -3.61 -2.29
C THR A 122 21.95 -2.32 -3.08
N LEU A 123 21.79 -1.21 -2.37
CA LEU A 123 21.63 0.11 -2.98
C LEU A 123 22.96 0.72 -3.42
N PRO A 124 22.96 1.71 -4.36
CA PRO A 124 24.18 2.37 -4.83
C PRO A 124 25.00 3.06 -3.73
N ASN A 125 24.37 3.47 -2.64
CA ASN A 125 25.02 4.04 -1.46
C ASN A 125 25.63 2.99 -0.51
N GLY A 126 25.56 1.70 -0.87
CA GLY A 126 26.07 0.57 -0.08
C GLY A 126 25.08 0.04 0.99
N GLU A 127 23.90 0.62 1.11
CA GLU A 127 22.86 0.13 2.03
C GLU A 127 22.33 -1.23 1.57
N VAL A 128 22.29 -2.21 2.49
CA VAL A 128 21.84 -3.58 2.20
C VAL A 128 20.51 -3.84 2.91
N HIS A 129 19.53 -4.28 2.17
CA HIS A 129 18.26 -4.77 2.67
C HIS A 129 18.14 -6.27 2.38
N ALA A 130 17.62 -7.03 3.34
CA ALA A 130 17.42 -8.48 3.23
C ALA A 130 16.11 -8.86 3.94
N GLU A 131 14.99 -8.41 3.37
CA GLU A 131 13.65 -8.52 3.95
C GLU A 131 13.25 -9.99 4.10
N SER A 132 13.59 -10.85 3.12
CA SER A 132 13.30 -12.29 3.14
C SER A 132 13.93 -13.04 4.32
N LYS A 133 14.99 -12.49 4.94
CA LYS A 133 15.58 -13.05 6.15
C LYS A 133 14.72 -12.83 7.40
N SER A 134 13.78 -11.89 7.33
CA SER A 134 12.96 -11.49 8.48
C SER A 134 11.51 -11.89 8.33
N TYR A 135 10.99 -11.89 7.11
CA TYR A 135 9.57 -12.09 6.83
C TYR A 135 9.35 -13.21 5.81
N LYS A 136 8.28 -13.97 6.02
CA LYS A 136 7.76 -14.96 5.08
C LYS A 136 6.99 -14.23 3.98
N ALA A 137 7.29 -14.56 2.73
CA ALA A 137 6.58 -14.02 1.58
C ALA A 137 5.16 -14.59 1.47
N GLY A 138 4.21 -13.73 1.09
CA GLY A 138 2.88 -14.14 0.67
C GLY A 138 2.91 -14.83 -0.70
N THR A 139 1.79 -15.47 -1.05
CA THR A 139 1.64 -16.20 -2.32
C THR A 139 0.37 -15.84 -3.07
N LYS A 140 -0.48 -14.98 -2.51
CA LYS A 140 -1.79 -14.62 -3.06
C LYS A 140 -1.88 -13.11 -3.25
N ALA A 141 -2.20 -12.67 -4.46
CA ALA A 141 -2.70 -11.33 -4.71
C ALA A 141 -4.16 -11.26 -4.27
N ASP A 142 -4.57 -10.17 -3.65
CA ASP A 142 -5.91 -10.01 -3.12
C ASP A 142 -6.51 -8.64 -3.44
N MET A 143 -7.84 -8.57 -3.36
CA MET A 143 -8.64 -7.37 -3.59
C MET A 143 -9.72 -7.26 -2.52
N VAL A 144 -10.21 -6.04 -2.32
CA VAL A 144 -11.36 -5.75 -1.45
C VAL A 144 -12.36 -4.87 -2.19
N GLU A 145 -13.64 -5.02 -1.87
CA GLU A 145 -14.69 -4.12 -2.32
C GLU A 145 -14.99 -3.10 -1.20
N VAL A 146 -14.79 -1.83 -1.51
CA VAL A 146 -15.03 -0.67 -0.64
C VAL A 146 -16.13 0.16 -1.28
N ASP A 147 -17.34 0.13 -0.73
CA ASP A 147 -18.49 0.90 -1.24
C ASP A 147 -18.64 0.79 -2.78
N ASP A 148 -18.74 -0.43 -3.32
CA ASP A 148 -18.82 -0.75 -4.77
C ASP A 148 -17.55 -0.44 -5.60
N VAL A 149 -16.43 -0.09 -4.97
CA VAL A 149 -15.14 0.13 -5.63
C VAL A 149 -14.17 -1.01 -5.31
N ARG A 150 -13.62 -1.65 -6.34
CA ARG A 150 -12.64 -2.74 -6.17
C ARG A 150 -11.23 -2.19 -6.06
N ILE A 151 -10.57 -2.51 -4.94
CA ILE A 151 -9.22 -2.09 -4.62
C ILE A 151 -8.28 -3.28 -4.63
N GLY A 152 -7.28 -3.26 -5.49
CA GLY A 152 -6.18 -4.24 -5.51
C GLY A 152 -5.14 -3.91 -4.44
N LEU A 153 -4.74 -4.92 -3.66
CA LEU A 153 -3.81 -4.76 -2.55
C LEU A 153 -2.38 -5.08 -2.97
N SER A 154 -1.43 -4.27 -2.52
CA SER A 154 0.01 -4.50 -2.64
C SER A 154 0.75 -3.81 -1.50
N ILE A 155 2.06 -4.05 -1.36
CA ILE A 155 2.91 -3.38 -0.39
C ILE A 155 4.25 -3.02 -1.04
N CYS A 156 4.54 -1.72 -1.16
CA CYS A 156 5.85 -1.13 -1.41
C CYS A 156 6.62 -1.75 -2.60
N TYR A 157 7.52 -2.69 -2.33
CA TYR A 157 8.37 -3.32 -3.35
C TYR A 157 7.59 -4.04 -4.45
N ASP A 158 6.36 -4.51 -4.14
CA ASP A 158 5.45 -5.10 -5.12
C ASP A 158 5.25 -4.20 -6.35
N MET A 159 5.34 -2.87 -6.18
CA MET A 159 5.13 -1.96 -7.31
C MET A 159 6.17 -2.08 -8.43
N ARG A 160 7.26 -2.82 -8.22
CA ARG A 160 8.25 -3.11 -9.26
C ARG A 160 7.87 -4.32 -10.14
N PHE A 161 6.77 -5.00 -9.82
CA PHE A 161 6.32 -6.23 -10.48
C PHE A 161 5.00 -5.96 -11.24
N PRO A 162 5.08 -5.48 -12.51
CA PRO A 162 3.90 -5.05 -13.27
C PRO A 162 2.87 -6.16 -13.49
N ALA A 163 3.31 -7.42 -13.59
CA ALA A 163 2.41 -8.55 -13.82
C ALA A 163 1.36 -8.70 -12.72
N MET A 164 1.72 -8.45 -11.45
CA MET A 164 0.77 -8.49 -10.33
C MET A 164 -0.32 -7.42 -10.49
N TYR A 165 0.06 -6.19 -10.82
CA TYR A 165 -0.89 -5.08 -11.01
C TYR A 165 -1.79 -5.31 -12.22
N ARG A 166 -1.21 -5.86 -13.31
CA ARG A 166 -1.99 -6.26 -14.49
C ARG A 166 -3.03 -7.34 -14.14
N ALA A 167 -2.65 -8.33 -13.33
CA ALA A 167 -3.57 -9.37 -12.88
C ALA A 167 -4.71 -8.81 -12.03
N LEU A 168 -4.41 -7.93 -11.06
CA LEU A 168 -5.40 -7.25 -10.23
C LEU A 168 -6.36 -6.40 -11.09
N ALA A 169 -5.84 -5.62 -12.02
CA ALA A 169 -6.66 -4.76 -12.88
C ALA A 169 -7.54 -5.57 -13.85
N ARG A 170 -7.04 -6.68 -14.41
CA ARG A 170 -7.83 -7.63 -15.21
C ARG A 170 -8.92 -8.32 -14.39
N ALA A 171 -8.68 -8.57 -13.11
CA ALA A 171 -9.68 -9.09 -12.18
C ALA A 171 -10.71 -8.03 -11.72
N GLY A 172 -10.57 -6.78 -12.19
CA GLY A 172 -11.55 -5.71 -12.00
C GLY A 172 -11.15 -4.65 -10.99
N ALA A 173 -9.91 -4.63 -10.47
CA ALA A 173 -9.46 -3.55 -9.61
C ALA A 173 -9.53 -2.21 -10.35
N GLN A 174 -10.17 -1.22 -9.72
CA GLN A 174 -10.31 0.15 -10.20
C GLN A 174 -9.32 1.10 -9.50
N VAL A 175 -8.87 0.68 -8.32
CA VAL A 175 -7.90 1.37 -7.49
C VAL A 175 -6.82 0.37 -7.09
N LEU A 176 -5.56 0.80 -7.07
CA LEU A 176 -4.40 0.00 -6.69
C LEU A 176 -3.76 0.66 -5.46
N SER A 177 -3.69 -0.05 -4.34
CA SER A 177 -3.07 0.47 -3.11
C SER A 177 -1.60 0.07 -3.05
N VAL A 178 -0.74 1.03 -2.67
CA VAL A 178 0.72 0.87 -2.61
C VAL A 178 1.29 1.51 -1.33
N PRO A 179 0.85 1.05 -0.14
CA PRO A 179 1.44 1.53 1.11
C PRO A 179 2.94 1.23 1.13
N SER A 180 3.75 2.23 1.51
CA SER A 180 5.19 2.14 1.30
C SER A 180 6.03 2.75 2.41
N ALA A 181 7.23 2.18 2.60
CA ALA A 181 8.36 2.76 3.32
C ALA A 181 9.56 2.83 2.36
N PHE A 182 9.42 3.59 1.29
CA PHE A 182 10.38 3.68 0.19
C PHE A 182 11.65 4.38 0.63
N THR A 183 12.83 3.83 0.31
CA THR A 183 14.10 4.46 0.69
C THR A 183 14.27 5.80 -0.04
N GLN A 184 14.94 6.77 0.59
CA GLN A 184 15.20 8.08 0.00
C GLN A 184 15.83 7.96 -1.39
N VAL A 185 16.90 7.18 -1.51
CA VAL A 185 17.69 7.01 -2.77
C VAL A 185 16.83 6.50 -3.93
N THR A 186 16.02 5.46 -3.68
CA THR A 186 15.18 4.90 -4.75
C THR A 186 13.90 5.70 -4.94
N GLY A 187 13.47 6.43 -3.93
CA GLY A 187 12.30 7.30 -3.99
C GLY A 187 12.52 8.45 -4.96
N GLU A 188 13.61 9.18 -4.81
CA GLU A 188 14.00 10.28 -5.70
C GLU A 188 14.03 9.87 -7.18
N ALA A 189 14.50 8.66 -7.46
CA ALA A 189 14.65 8.19 -8.84
C ALA A 189 13.40 7.50 -9.41
N HIS A 190 12.60 6.81 -8.59
CA HIS A 190 11.63 5.84 -9.11
C HIS A 190 10.18 6.06 -8.65
N TRP A 191 9.93 6.70 -7.50
CA TRP A 191 8.62 6.75 -6.86
C TRP A 191 7.51 7.24 -7.79
N HIS A 192 7.64 8.48 -8.26
CA HIS A 192 6.65 9.11 -9.13
C HIS A 192 6.49 8.38 -10.47
N VAL A 193 7.61 7.98 -11.07
CA VAL A 193 7.61 7.32 -12.39
C VAL A 193 6.88 5.98 -12.33
N LEU A 194 7.20 5.14 -11.32
CA LEU A 194 6.59 3.82 -11.22
C LEU A 194 5.11 3.88 -10.86
N LEU A 195 4.69 4.74 -9.91
CA LEU A 195 3.27 4.87 -9.54
C LEU A 195 2.43 5.37 -10.70
N ARG A 196 2.92 6.35 -11.45
CA ARG A 196 2.26 6.82 -12.66
C ARG A 196 2.19 5.73 -13.74
N ALA A 197 3.25 4.95 -13.92
CA ALA A 197 3.24 3.81 -14.83
C ALA A 197 2.16 2.78 -14.42
N ARG A 198 2.07 2.43 -13.12
CA ARG A 198 1.02 1.51 -12.61
C ARG A 198 -0.39 2.04 -12.87
N ALA A 199 -0.62 3.34 -12.74
CA ALA A 199 -1.91 3.95 -13.07
C ALA A 199 -2.21 3.85 -14.58
N ILE A 200 -1.29 4.28 -15.43
CA ILE A 200 -1.47 4.40 -16.88
C ILE A 200 -1.68 3.02 -17.52
N GLU A 201 -0.80 2.06 -17.27
CA GLU A 201 -0.83 0.74 -17.91
C GLU A 201 -2.05 -0.10 -17.51
N ASN A 202 -2.68 0.22 -16.37
CA ASN A 202 -3.84 -0.49 -15.85
C ASN A 202 -5.15 0.31 -15.95
N GLY A 203 -5.08 1.58 -16.36
CA GLY A 203 -6.23 2.47 -16.39
C GLY A 203 -6.95 2.48 -15.03
N ALA A 204 -6.20 2.66 -13.94
CA ALA A 204 -6.67 2.57 -12.57
C ALA A 204 -6.11 3.73 -11.72
N TYR A 205 -6.82 4.11 -10.66
CA TYR A 205 -6.24 4.99 -9.64
C TYR A 205 -5.13 4.29 -8.87
N VAL A 206 -4.18 5.06 -8.34
CA VAL A 206 -3.16 4.57 -7.40
C VAL A 206 -3.23 5.37 -6.12
N LEU A 207 -3.33 4.69 -4.97
CA LEU A 207 -3.21 5.25 -3.63
C LEU A 207 -1.87 4.83 -3.04
N ALA A 208 -1.00 5.77 -2.78
CA ALA A 208 0.37 5.50 -2.34
C ALA A 208 0.70 6.26 -1.03
N PRO A 209 0.13 5.85 0.11
CA PRO A 209 0.51 6.38 1.41
C PRO A 209 1.94 5.96 1.75
N ALA A 210 2.75 6.88 2.28
CA ALA A 210 4.18 6.67 2.43
C ALA A 210 4.71 7.07 3.81
N GLN A 211 5.72 6.34 4.27
CA GLN A 211 6.59 6.76 5.36
C GLN A 211 7.52 7.87 4.89
N ASN A 212 7.72 8.90 5.72
CA ASN A 212 8.48 10.11 5.38
C ASN A 212 9.56 10.42 6.43
N GLY A 213 10.67 10.97 5.98
CA GLY A 213 11.69 11.57 6.83
C GLY A 213 12.72 10.61 7.42
N THR A 214 13.35 11.04 8.52
CA THR A 214 14.38 10.25 9.23
C THR A 214 13.76 9.61 10.45
N HIS A 215 13.68 8.29 10.45
CA HIS A 215 13.11 7.48 11.52
C HIS A 215 14.08 7.33 12.70
N GLU A 216 13.54 7.04 13.88
CA GLU A 216 14.29 6.83 15.14
C GLU A 216 15.46 5.82 14.97
N ASN A 217 15.27 4.78 14.17
CA ASN A 217 16.31 3.78 13.86
C ASN A 217 17.35 4.24 12.83
N GLY A 218 17.31 5.51 12.40
CA GLY A 218 18.20 6.12 11.42
C GLY A 218 17.91 5.78 9.95
N ARG A 219 16.80 5.06 9.65
CA ARG A 219 16.34 4.86 8.26
C ARG A 219 15.78 6.17 7.71
N GLN A 220 16.06 6.44 6.44
CA GLN A 220 15.47 7.56 5.72
C GLN A 220 14.48 7.05 4.67
N THR A 221 13.28 7.61 4.67
CA THR A 221 12.24 7.32 3.69
C THR A 221 11.81 8.57 2.94
N PHE A 222 11.38 8.35 1.71
CA PHE A 222 11.19 9.41 0.72
C PHE A 222 9.94 10.26 0.99
N GLY A 223 8.90 9.70 1.59
CA GLY A 223 7.62 10.38 1.76
C GLY A 223 6.85 10.52 0.46
N HIS A 224 6.33 11.73 0.23
CA HIS A 224 5.54 12.03 -0.96
C HIS A 224 4.34 11.09 -1.11
N SER A 225 3.53 10.93 -0.03
CA SER A 225 2.25 10.23 -0.13
C SER A 225 1.44 10.86 -1.24
N LEU A 226 0.93 10.06 -2.20
CA LEU A 226 0.29 10.63 -3.37
C LEU A 226 -0.88 9.80 -3.89
N ILE A 227 -1.71 10.44 -4.70
CA ILE A 227 -2.83 9.83 -5.40
C ILE A 227 -2.67 10.14 -6.89
N VAL A 228 -2.74 9.08 -7.72
CA VAL A 228 -2.62 9.19 -9.18
C VAL A 228 -3.94 8.80 -9.83
N ASP A 229 -4.38 9.55 -10.82
CA ASP A 229 -5.56 9.24 -11.62
C ASP A 229 -5.27 8.15 -12.69
N PRO A 230 -6.29 7.55 -13.34
CA PRO A 230 -6.11 6.52 -14.36
C PRO A 230 -5.36 6.98 -15.62
N TRP A 231 -5.15 8.30 -15.81
CA TRP A 231 -4.38 8.88 -16.91
C TRP A 231 -2.92 9.16 -16.54
N GLY A 232 -2.54 8.89 -15.27
CA GLY A 232 -1.20 9.11 -14.74
C GLY A 232 -0.95 10.53 -14.22
N THR A 233 -2.00 11.33 -14.00
CA THR A 233 -1.90 12.64 -13.36
C THR A 233 -1.82 12.45 -11.85
N ILE A 234 -0.85 13.07 -11.20
CA ILE A 234 -0.82 13.17 -9.74
C ILE A 234 -1.88 14.21 -9.36
N ILE A 235 -2.96 13.78 -8.69
CA ILE A 235 -4.07 14.64 -8.30
C ILE A 235 -3.98 15.15 -6.86
N ALA A 236 -3.15 14.51 -6.03
CA ALA A 236 -2.78 14.97 -4.70
C ALA A 236 -1.40 14.42 -4.33
N GLU A 237 -0.59 15.22 -3.67
CA GLU A 237 0.76 14.85 -3.21
C GLU A 237 1.10 15.58 -1.91
N ALA A 238 1.61 14.86 -0.91
CA ALA A 238 2.04 15.40 0.36
C ALA A 238 3.44 16.03 0.28
N GLY A 239 3.59 17.20 0.87
CA GLY A 239 4.89 17.77 1.23
C GLY A 239 5.49 17.09 2.47
N ALA A 240 6.63 17.61 2.94
CA ALA A 240 7.34 17.03 4.08
C ALA A 240 6.56 17.12 5.40
N ASP A 241 5.74 18.16 5.56
CA ASP A 241 5.04 18.49 6.82
C ASP A 241 3.54 18.12 6.79
N ASP A 242 3.07 17.48 5.70
CA ASP A 242 1.67 17.11 5.56
C ASP A 242 1.36 15.79 6.28
N ASP A 243 0.30 15.77 7.07
CA ASP A 243 -0.18 14.55 7.74
C ASP A 243 -0.86 13.58 6.78
N PHE A 244 -1.57 14.11 5.77
CA PHE A 244 -2.26 13.33 4.73
C PHE A 244 -2.63 14.19 3.53
N VAL A 245 -2.93 13.53 2.43
CA VAL A 245 -3.54 14.14 1.24
C VAL A 245 -4.87 13.45 0.92
N MET A 246 -5.77 14.17 0.27
CA MET A 246 -7.11 13.68 -0.07
C MET A 246 -7.46 13.94 -1.53
N ALA A 247 -8.30 13.06 -2.08
CA ALA A 247 -8.96 13.27 -3.36
C ALA A 247 -10.34 12.57 -3.39
N GLU A 248 -11.22 13.09 -4.24
CA GLU A 248 -12.44 12.40 -4.65
C GLU A 248 -12.14 11.61 -5.93
N LEU A 249 -12.36 10.31 -5.91
CA LEU A 249 -12.16 9.42 -7.05
C LEU A 249 -13.49 9.19 -7.77
N ASP A 250 -13.57 9.61 -9.04
CA ASP A 250 -14.71 9.29 -9.92
C ASP A 250 -14.41 8.02 -10.72
N MET A 251 -15.13 6.93 -10.44
CA MET A 251 -14.93 5.66 -11.14
C MET A 251 -15.22 5.74 -12.65
N ALA A 252 -15.97 6.73 -13.10
CA ALA A 252 -16.16 6.99 -14.53
C ALA A 252 -14.84 7.34 -15.26
N ALA A 253 -13.84 7.87 -14.54
CA ALA A 253 -12.52 8.12 -15.12
C ALA A 253 -11.77 6.81 -15.44
N VAL A 254 -11.94 5.75 -14.64
CA VAL A 254 -11.40 4.41 -14.91
C VAL A 254 -12.03 3.85 -16.19
N ASP A 255 -13.36 3.88 -16.27
CA ASP A 255 -14.09 3.38 -17.45
C ASP A 255 -13.70 4.16 -18.70
N LYS A 256 -13.53 5.48 -18.59
CA LYS A 256 -13.09 6.34 -19.68
C LYS A 256 -11.67 5.99 -20.14
N ALA A 257 -10.72 5.86 -19.21
CA ALA A 257 -9.33 5.54 -19.52
C ALA A 257 -9.23 4.18 -20.24
N ARG A 258 -9.89 3.14 -19.71
CA ARG A 258 -9.90 1.78 -20.30
C ARG A 258 -10.61 1.70 -21.65
N ARG A 259 -11.62 2.54 -21.87
CA ARG A 259 -12.31 2.63 -23.16
C ARG A 259 -11.47 3.37 -24.22
N VAL A 260 -10.74 4.42 -23.81
CA VAL A 260 -9.88 5.20 -24.73
C VAL A 260 -8.63 4.40 -25.12
N LEU A 261 -8.04 3.70 -24.15
CA LEU A 261 -6.87 2.84 -24.35
C LEU A 261 -7.19 1.42 -23.86
N PRO A 262 -7.87 0.58 -24.69
CA PRO A 262 -8.32 -0.75 -24.28
C PRO A 262 -7.17 -1.77 -24.31
N VAL A 263 -6.14 -1.51 -23.49
CA VAL A 263 -4.90 -2.31 -23.46
C VAL A 263 -5.15 -3.77 -23.08
N PHE A 264 -6.21 -4.05 -22.32
CA PHE A 264 -6.56 -5.42 -21.93
C PHE A 264 -7.11 -6.23 -23.10
N ASP A 265 -7.80 -5.58 -24.05
CA ASP A 265 -8.36 -6.21 -25.24
C ASP A 265 -7.32 -6.31 -26.37
N HIS A 266 -6.33 -5.43 -26.37
CA HIS A 266 -5.28 -5.37 -27.39
C HIS A 266 -4.08 -6.27 -27.07
N GLY A 267 -4.01 -6.88 -25.89
CA GLY A 267 -2.95 -7.83 -25.52
C GLY A 267 -2.85 -8.97 -26.54
N ARG A 268 -1.64 -9.37 -26.88
CA ARG A 268 -1.35 -10.48 -27.80
C ARG A 268 -0.32 -11.40 -27.18
N ALA A 269 -0.57 -12.71 -27.28
CA ALA A 269 0.48 -13.67 -27.00
C ALA A 269 1.64 -13.49 -28.00
N PHE A 270 2.85 -13.61 -27.52
CA PHE A 270 4.05 -13.55 -28.35
C PHE A 270 5.06 -14.60 -27.90
N TYR A 271 6.00 -14.92 -28.77
CA TYR A 271 7.06 -15.88 -28.48
C TYR A 271 8.40 -15.17 -28.43
N LEU A 272 9.22 -15.53 -27.45
CA LEU A 272 10.64 -15.19 -27.48
C LEU A 272 11.34 -16.12 -28.46
N SER A 273 12.06 -15.55 -29.45
CA SER A 273 12.67 -16.30 -30.55
C SER A 273 13.66 -17.40 -30.13
N GLU A 274 14.25 -17.26 -28.94
CA GLU A 274 15.22 -18.22 -28.39
C GLU A 274 14.63 -19.20 -27.38
N ALA A 275 13.50 -18.87 -26.73
CA ALA A 275 12.93 -19.70 -25.67
C ALA A 275 11.85 -20.68 -26.11
N GLY A 276 11.23 -20.46 -27.27
CA GLY A 276 10.17 -21.34 -27.80
C GLY A 276 8.86 -21.37 -26.99
N GLU A 277 8.77 -20.61 -25.89
CA GLU A 277 7.62 -20.57 -25.00
C GLU A 277 6.76 -19.34 -25.28
N ALA A 278 5.42 -19.53 -25.24
CA ALA A 278 4.48 -18.43 -25.37
C ALA A 278 4.49 -17.57 -24.09
N VAL A 279 4.61 -16.25 -24.26
CA VAL A 279 4.41 -15.27 -23.20
C VAL A 279 3.01 -14.67 -23.36
N HIS A 280 2.22 -14.72 -22.31
CA HIS A 280 0.88 -14.14 -22.23
C HIS A 280 0.92 -12.87 -21.37
N ASP A 281 0.32 -11.81 -21.91
CA ASP A 281 0.13 -10.54 -21.17
C ASP A 281 -1.09 -10.63 -20.22
#